data_4fac3e6e21531bafed541410c247330f
#
_entry.id   4fac3e6e21531bafed541410c247330f
#
_cell.length_a   1.000
_cell.length_b   1.000
_cell.length_c   1.000
_cell.angle_alpha   90.00
_cell.angle_beta   90.00
_cell.angle_gamma   90.00
#
_symmetry.space_group_name_H-M   'P 1'
#
loop_
_entity.id
_entity.type
_entity.pdbx_description
1 polymer ?
#
loop_
_entity_poly.entity_id
_entity_poly.type
_entity_poly.pdbx_seq_one_letter_code
_entity_poly.pdbx_strand_id
1 'polypeptide(L)'
;MNGEVRWTEEDGYVGTTSRGTVFGIYGDSSPSPMEMVLHSHAACSLIDVIDGLKDRSDNVEHATVEIDSVRSDERPRVFTSVNMKYIVKG
;
A
#
# COMPACT_ATOMS: atom_id res chain seq x y z
N MET A 1 5.51 -17.29 -4.29
CA MET A 1 5.81 -15.88 -4.61
C MET A 1 7.15 -15.51 -4.02
N ASN A 2 8.02 -14.90 -4.78
CA ASN A 2 9.33 -14.45 -4.31
C ASN A 2 9.67 -13.09 -4.91
N GLY A 3 10.76 -12.50 -4.44
CA GLY A 3 11.20 -11.20 -4.92
C GLY A 3 12.55 -10.84 -4.34
N GLU A 4 12.98 -9.63 -4.65
CA GLU A 4 14.29 -9.14 -4.23
C GLU A 4 14.18 -7.66 -3.85
N VAL A 5 14.95 -7.27 -2.86
CA VAL A 5 15.21 -5.86 -2.57
C VAL A 5 16.72 -5.66 -2.65
N ARG A 6 17.15 -4.71 -3.46
CA ARG A 6 18.56 -4.43 -3.70
C ARG A 6 18.85 -2.98 -3.36
N TRP A 7 20.02 -2.74 -2.80
CA TRP A 7 20.54 -1.38 -2.63
C TRP A 7 21.79 -1.19 -3.46
N THR A 8 21.85 -0.07 -4.18
CA THR A 8 23.07 0.39 -4.85
C THR A 8 23.25 1.87 -4.57
N GLU A 9 24.48 2.34 -4.66
CA GLU A 9 24.76 3.76 -4.45
C GLU A 9 24.06 4.65 -5.50
N GLU A 10 23.93 4.16 -6.72
CA GLU A 10 23.29 4.91 -7.80
C GLU A 10 21.77 4.93 -7.69
N ASP A 11 21.17 3.78 -7.41
CA ASP A 11 19.71 3.61 -7.48
C ASP A 11 19.01 3.63 -6.13
N GLY A 12 19.76 3.53 -5.04
CA GLY A 12 19.18 3.39 -3.71
C GLY A 12 18.51 2.02 -3.53
N TYR A 13 17.40 1.99 -2.84
CA TYR A 13 16.66 0.76 -2.59
C TYR A 13 15.66 0.50 -3.72
N VAL A 14 15.73 -0.67 -4.30
CA VAL A 14 14.87 -1.07 -5.42
C VAL A 14 14.31 -2.46 -5.16
N GLY A 15 13.01 -2.60 -5.28
CA GLY A 15 12.34 -3.90 -5.18
C GLY A 15 12.03 -4.45 -6.56
N THR A 16 12.10 -5.77 -6.68
CA THR A 16 11.70 -6.47 -7.90
C THR A 16 10.84 -7.66 -7.53
N THR A 17 9.65 -7.75 -8.10
CA THR A 17 8.73 -8.85 -7.83
C THR A 17 9.08 -10.07 -8.68
N SER A 18 8.51 -11.22 -8.33
CA SER A 18 8.68 -12.46 -9.13
C SER A 18 8.14 -12.30 -10.55
N ARG A 19 7.28 -11.31 -10.78
CA ARG A 19 6.71 -11.01 -12.10
C ARG A 19 7.54 -10.00 -12.88
N GLY A 20 8.65 -9.52 -12.31
CA GLY A 20 9.53 -8.56 -12.96
C GLY A 20 9.16 -7.09 -12.78
N THR A 21 8.18 -6.80 -11.94
CA THR A 21 7.84 -5.41 -11.63
C THR A 21 8.92 -4.78 -10.77
N VAL A 22 9.38 -3.60 -11.16
CA VAL A 22 10.45 -2.87 -10.46
C VAL A 22 9.88 -1.60 -9.84
N PHE A 23 10.24 -1.34 -8.58
CA PHE A 23 9.76 -0.15 -7.87
C PHE A 23 10.80 0.36 -6.90
N GLY A 24 10.84 1.69 -6.74
CA GLY A 24 11.73 2.35 -5.77
C GLY A 24 11.16 2.28 -4.35
N ILE A 25 12.06 2.27 -3.36
CA ILE A 25 11.71 2.22 -1.95
C ILE A 25 12.58 3.24 -1.22
N TYR A 26 11.97 3.99 -0.30
CA TYR A 26 12.68 4.86 0.64
C TYR A 26 13.63 5.84 -0.04
N GLY A 27 13.13 6.56 -1.04
CA GLY A 27 13.86 7.60 -1.74
C GLY A 27 13.07 8.90 -1.76
N ASP A 28 13.63 9.94 -2.39
CA ASP A 28 13.00 11.26 -2.45
C ASP A 28 11.63 11.23 -3.13
N SER A 29 11.47 10.35 -4.11
CA SER A 29 10.21 10.20 -4.85
C SER A 29 9.59 8.82 -4.67
N SER A 30 10.00 8.10 -3.63
CA SER A 30 9.54 6.74 -3.36
C SER A 30 9.04 6.62 -1.92
N PRO A 31 8.01 5.81 -1.66
CA PRO A 31 7.49 5.67 -0.31
C PRO A 31 8.46 4.91 0.60
N SER A 32 8.37 5.20 1.90
CA SER A 32 9.10 4.43 2.91
C SER A 32 8.49 3.03 3.05
N PRO A 33 9.23 2.06 3.61
CA PRO A 33 8.67 0.72 3.85
C PRO A 33 7.38 0.73 4.66
N MET A 34 7.29 1.56 5.70
CA MET A 34 6.08 1.63 6.53
C MET A 34 4.90 2.24 5.77
N GLU A 35 5.15 3.24 4.94
CA GLU A 35 4.12 3.79 4.05
C GLU A 35 3.63 2.73 3.07
N MET A 36 4.53 1.91 2.53
CA MET A 36 4.18 0.83 1.61
C MET A 36 3.30 -0.23 2.29
N VAL A 37 3.63 -0.62 3.51
CA VAL A 37 2.82 -1.58 4.28
C VAL A 37 1.41 -1.04 4.45
N LEU A 38 1.29 0.22 4.87
CA LEU A 38 0.00 0.86 5.10
C LEU A 38 -0.84 0.94 3.82
N HIS A 39 -0.24 1.42 2.74
CA HIS A 39 -0.92 1.58 1.46
C HIS A 39 -1.27 0.24 0.81
N SER A 40 -0.39 -0.77 0.91
CA SER A 40 -0.68 -2.09 0.36
C SER A 40 -1.83 -2.77 1.11
N HIS A 41 -1.88 -2.60 2.43
CA HIS A 41 -2.98 -3.13 3.22
C HIS A 41 -4.31 -2.47 2.84
N ALA A 42 -4.31 -1.15 2.70
CA ALA A 42 -5.49 -0.40 2.27
C ALA A 42 -5.92 -0.79 0.86
N ALA A 43 -4.97 -0.96 -0.06
CA ALA A 43 -5.25 -1.35 -1.44
C ALA A 43 -5.88 -2.74 -1.52
N CYS A 44 -5.36 -3.72 -0.78
CA CYS A 44 -5.95 -5.06 -0.71
C CYS A 44 -7.39 -5.01 -0.24
N SER A 45 -7.65 -4.25 0.81
CA SER A 45 -8.99 -4.08 1.36
C SER A 45 -9.93 -3.42 0.35
N LEU A 46 -9.46 -2.39 -0.34
CA LEU A 46 -10.26 -1.68 -1.34
C LEU A 46 -10.60 -2.60 -2.53
N ILE A 47 -9.63 -3.40 -2.98
CA ILE A 47 -9.86 -4.37 -4.05
C ILE A 47 -10.99 -5.34 -3.68
N ASP A 48 -10.99 -5.84 -2.44
CA ASP A 48 -12.04 -6.74 -1.99
C ASP A 48 -13.41 -6.07 -1.95
N VAL A 49 -13.46 -4.80 -1.54
CA VAL A 49 -14.70 -4.02 -1.53
C VAL A 49 -15.24 -3.84 -2.94
N ILE A 50 -14.39 -3.46 -3.90
CA ILE A 50 -14.79 -3.26 -5.29
C ILE A 50 -15.27 -4.56 -5.92
N ASP A 51 -14.54 -5.65 -5.72
CA ASP A 51 -14.90 -6.95 -6.27
C ASP A 51 -16.25 -7.43 -5.71
N GLY A 52 -16.47 -7.25 -4.42
CA GLY A 52 -17.75 -7.59 -3.79
C GLY A 52 -18.92 -6.79 -4.36
N LEU A 53 -18.74 -5.49 -4.59
CA LEU A 53 -19.77 -4.63 -5.16
C LEU A 53 -20.08 -5.01 -6.60
N LYS A 54 -19.06 -5.30 -7.41
CA LYS A 54 -19.25 -5.73 -8.79
C LYS A 54 -19.97 -7.06 -8.89
N ASP A 55 -19.65 -8.00 -7.98
CA ASP A 55 -20.33 -9.30 -7.93
C ASP A 55 -21.82 -9.15 -7.60
N ARG A 56 -22.21 -8.08 -6.94
CA ARG A 56 -23.58 -7.75 -6.61
C ARG A 56 -24.26 -6.89 -7.67
N SER A 57 -23.59 -6.73 -8.81
CA SER A 57 -24.07 -5.92 -9.95
C SER A 57 -24.19 -4.43 -9.62
N ASP A 58 -23.52 -3.96 -8.60
CA ASP A 58 -23.50 -2.54 -8.28
C ASP A 58 -22.60 -1.79 -9.27
N ASN A 59 -23.04 -0.60 -9.64
CA ASN A 59 -22.27 0.24 -10.54
C ASN A 59 -21.34 1.16 -9.72
N VAL A 60 -20.04 0.90 -9.79
CA VAL A 60 -19.05 1.69 -9.06
C VAL A 60 -18.25 2.55 -10.05
N GLU A 61 -18.36 3.86 -9.93
CA GLU A 61 -17.61 4.81 -10.75
C GLU A 61 -16.20 5.03 -10.22
N HIS A 62 -16.08 5.24 -8.92
CA HIS A 62 -14.79 5.33 -8.27
C HIS A 62 -14.93 5.04 -6.78
N ALA A 63 -13.80 4.74 -6.16
CA ALA A 63 -13.74 4.48 -4.73
C ALA A 63 -12.42 4.98 -4.19
N THR A 64 -12.43 5.38 -2.93
CA THR A 64 -11.25 5.88 -2.23
C THR A 64 -11.21 5.26 -0.85
N VAL A 65 -10.02 4.94 -0.36
CA VAL A 65 -9.81 4.65 1.05
C VAL A 65 -8.84 5.68 1.61
N GLU A 66 -9.30 6.42 2.61
CA GLU A 66 -8.46 7.38 3.32
C GLU A 66 -7.85 6.67 4.52
N ILE A 67 -6.58 6.93 4.75
CA ILE A 67 -5.79 6.24 5.77
C ILE A 67 -5.29 7.26 6.78
N ASP A 68 -5.48 6.93 8.05
CA ASP A 68 -4.92 7.68 9.16
C ASP A 68 -4.29 6.70 10.14
N SER A 69 -3.05 6.95 10.53
CA SER A 69 -2.32 6.01 11.38
C SER A 69 -1.44 6.73 12.38
N VAL A 70 -1.17 6.04 13.48
CA VAL A 70 -0.25 6.49 14.52
C VAL A 70 0.82 5.42 14.69
N ARG A 71 2.08 5.84 14.73
CA ARG A 71 3.22 4.95 14.93
C ARG A 71 3.79 5.15 16.32
N SER A 72 4.41 4.09 16.84
CA SER A 72 5.17 4.19 18.09
C SER A 72 6.40 5.08 17.89
N ASP A 73 6.71 5.92 18.88
CA ASP A 73 7.90 6.76 18.87
C ASP A 73 9.16 5.95 19.17
N GLU A 74 9.02 4.79 19.79
CA GLU A 74 10.11 3.90 20.14
C GLU A 74 10.34 2.82 19.11
N ARG A 75 11.58 2.36 18.98
CA ARG A 75 11.88 1.25 18.08
C ARG A 75 11.55 -0.10 18.74
N PRO A 76 10.98 -1.06 17.99
CA PRO A 76 10.59 -0.94 16.58
C PRO A 76 9.38 -0.01 16.42
N ARG A 77 9.40 0.81 15.38
CA ARG A 77 8.32 1.76 15.10
C ARG A 77 7.18 1.03 14.40
N VAL A 78 6.28 0.51 15.18
CA VAL A 78 5.09 -0.19 14.69
C VAL A 78 3.88 0.75 14.71
N PHE A 79 2.89 0.44 13.90
CA PHE A 79 1.63 1.18 13.95
C PHE A 79 0.88 0.83 15.23
N THR A 80 0.53 1.84 16.01
CA THR A 80 -0.29 1.67 17.21
C THR A 80 -1.77 1.86 16.91
N SER A 81 -2.08 2.53 15.82
CA SER A 81 -3.45 2.77 15.38
C SER A 81 -3.47 2.95 13.86
N VAL A 82 -4.41 2.29 13.19
CA VAL A 82 -4.66 2.47 11.76
C VAL A 82 -6.16 2.61 11.56
N ASN A 83 -6.57 3.73 10.99
CA ASN A 83 -7.96 3.99 10.65
C ASN A 83 -8.10 4.10 9.13
N MET A 84 -9.08 3.42 8.58
CA MET A 84 -9.36 3.46 7.15
C MET A 84 -10.79 3.89 6.92
N LYS A 85 -10.98 4.89 6.09
CA LYS A 85 -12.30 5.37 5.72
C LYS A 85 -12.54 5.11 4.24
N TYR A 86 -13.58 4.35 3.94
CA TYR A 86 -13.94 4.00 2.56
C TYR A 86 -14.99 4.96 2.03
N ILE A 87 -14.75 5.48 0.84
CA ILE A 87 -15.67 6.37 0.14
C ILE A 87 -15.92 5.75 -1.23
N VAL A 88 -17.14 5.30 -1.47
CA VAL A 88 -17.52 4.65 -2.73
C VAL A 88 -18.60 5.47 -3.39
N LYS A 89 -18.41 5.74 -4.69
CA LYS A 89 -19.36 6.48 -5.51
C LYS A 89 -19.70 5.67 -6.75
N GLY A 90 -20.97 5.49 -6.98
CA GLY A 90 -21.45 4.76 -8.16
C GLY A 90 -22.70 5.35 -8.75
#